data_232b9f66446aa90a604ebcdc053aba1a
#
_entry.id   232b9f66446aa90a604ebcdc053aba1a
#
_cell.length_a   1.000
_cell.length_b   1.000
_cell.length_c   1.000
_cell.angle_alpha   90.00
_cell.angle_beta   90.00
_cell.angle_gamma   90.00
#
_symmetry.space_group_name_H-M   'P 1'
#
loop_
_entity.id
_entity.type
_entity.pdbx_description
1 polymer ?
#
loop_
_entity_poly.entity_id
_entity_poly.type
_entity_poly.pdbx_seq_one_letter_code
_entity_poly.pdbx_strand_id
1 'polypeptide(L)'
;MNQPKLSCRNVWKLYGPDPEKFLASHDGEPDLATIKEGGYIPAVRNASLEIHEGELVVLMGLSGSGKSTLVRCMSRLIEPTAGEIEFDGEDLRAASERELVELRRHKMGMVFQHFALFPHRTVLENVAFPLEVQGVDVATRNARALEIIDLVGLHGRGNYYPRELSGGQQQRVGIGRSLAVEPDVWFLDEPFSALDALIRRDMQDEFLRLQSTLQKTIVFITHDFDEAIRLADRIAIMRDGVIDQLGTAEELITNPGSDYVAAFTKNVSRAKLLRVHTLMGPPSDDAVDEVDGHVFVASAASQILSSTVPLRVVEDGEVVGSITAAQVTEALFEAE
;
A
#
# COMPACT_ATOMS: atom_id res chain seq x y z
N MET A 1 -1.47 -11.99 20.08
CA MET A 1 -1.53 -11.36 18.75
C MET A 1 -1.97 -9.93 18.98
N ASN A 2 -1.28 -8.94 18.44
CA ASN A 2 -1.72 -7.54 18.56
C ASN A 2 -3.03 -7.37 17.76
N GLN A 3 -3.99 -6.67 18.34
CA GLN A 3 -5.24 -6.32 17.67
C GLN A 3 -4.94 -5.47 16.42
N PRO A 4 -5.58 -5.72 15.25
CA PRO A 4 -5.36 -4.91 14.07
C PRO A 4 -5.86 -3.47 14.29
N LYS A 5 -5.14 -2.50 13.74
CA LYS A 5 -5.53 -1.08 13.76
C LYS A 5 -6.77 -0.84 12.91
N LEU A 6 -6.83 -1.48 11.75
CA LEU A 6 -7.96 -1.45 10.83
C LEU A 6 -8.18 -2.84 10.27
N SER A 7 -9.40 -3.33 10.27
CA SER A 7 -9.74 -4.61 9.67
C SER A 7 -11.05 -4.54 8.88
N CYS A 8 -11.14 -5.39 7.88
CA CYS A 8 -12.40 -5.72 7.22
C CYS A 8 -12.54 -7.24 7.12
N ARG A 9 -13.75 -7.75 7.35
CA ARG A 9 -14.08 -9.18 7.30
C ARG A 9 -15.30 -9.41 6.44
N ASN A 10 -15.16 -10.30 5.46
CA ASN A 10 -16.22 -10.70 4.55
C ASN A 10 -16.95 -9.49 3.92
N VAL A 11 -16.21 -8.44 3.56
CA VAL A 11 -16.80 -7.22 3.01
C VAL A 11 -17.27 -7.44 1.58
N TRP A 12 -18.52 -7.05 1.35
CA TRP A 12 -19.17 -7.03 0.04
C TRP A 12 -19.55 -5.61 -0.36
N LYS A 13 -19.36 -5.29 -1.62
CA LYS A 13 -19.95 -4.10 -2.25
C LYS A 13 -20.49 -4.45 -3.62
N LEU A 14 -21.81 -4.50 -3.73
CA LEU A 14 -22.54 -4.66 -4.98
C LEU A 14 -23.24 -3.35 -5.32
N TYR A 15 -23.17 -2.95 -6.58
CA TYR A 15 -24.00 -1.86 -7.11
C TYR A 15 -25.15 -2.45 -7.91
N GLY A 16 -26.36 -2.03 -7.61
CA GLY A 16 -27.60 -2.52 -8.22
C GLY A 16 -28.80 -2.25 -7.30
N PRO A 17 -30.03 -2.64 -7.71
CA PRO A 17 -31.22 -2.51 -6.88
C PRO A 17 -31.18 -3.46 -5.67
N ASP A 18 -31.47 -2.95 -4.46
CA ASP A 18 -31.56 -3.74 -3.22
C ASP A 18 -30.43 -4.80 -3.04
N PRO A 19 -29.13 -4.41 -3.08
CA PRO A 19 -28.02 -5.36 -3.10
C PRO A 19 -27.94 -6.22 -1.82
N GLU A 20 -28.39 -5.72 -0.68
CA GLU A 20 -28.45 -6.46 0.58
C GLU A 20 -29.46 -7.62 0.50
N LYS A 21 -30.63 -7.36 -0.08
CA LYS A 21 -31.66 -8.37 -0.31
C LYS A 21 -31.19 -9.42 -1.31
N PHE A 22 -30.47 -8.99 -2.35
CA PHE A 22 -29.86 -9.91 -3.31
C PHE A 22 -28.86 -10.85 -2.64
N LEU A 23 -27.94 -10.34 -1.81
CA LEU A 23 -26.99 -11.17 -1.06
C LEU A 23 -27.72 -12.15 -0.14
N ALA A 24 -28.71 -11.67 0.63
CA ALA A 24 -29.49 -12.52 1.54
C ALA A 24 -30.24 -13.66 0.83
N SER A 25 -30.72 -13.42 -0.41
CA SER A 25 -31.41 -14.46 -1.19
C SER A 25 -30.47 -15.53 -1.78
N HIS A 26 -29.16 -15.36 -1.67
CA HIS A 26 -28.12 -16.28 -2.15
C HIS A 26 -27.16 -16.70 -1.00
N ASP A 27 -27.68 -16.85 0.22
CA ASP A 27 -26.94 -17.26 1.42
C ASP A 27 -25.69 -16.39 1.72
N GLY A 28 -25.67 -15.14 1.21
CA GLY A 28 -24.56 -14.19 1.43
C GLY A 28 -23.33 -14.40 0.51
N GLU A 29 -23.30 -15.44 -0.32
CA GLU A 29 -22.11 -15.81 -1.12
C GLU A 29 -22.44 -16.16 -2.59
N PRO A 30 -23.13 -15.28 -3.35
CA PRO A 30 -23.39 -15.55 -4.76
C PRO A 30 -22.07 -15.61 -5.55
N ASP A 31 -22.01 -16.52 -6.53
CA ASP A 31 -20.90 -16.56 -7.48
C ASP A 31 -20.94 -15.38 -8.46
N LEU A 32 -19.83 -15.17 -9.19
CA LEU A 32 -19.69 -14.06 -10.12
C LEU A 32 -20.70 -14.10 -11.26
N ALA A 33 -21.07 -15.29 -11.74
CA ALA A 33 -22.02 -15.46 -12.84
C ALA A 33 -23.42 -15.04 -12.37
N THR A 34 -23.88 -15.55 -11.24
CA THR A 34 -25.16 -15.21 -10.60
C THR A 34 -25.30 -13.70 -10.36
N ILE A 35 -24.23 -13.05 -9.88
CA ILE A 35 -24.23 -11.59 -9.65
C ILE A 35 -24.44 -10.84 -10.97
N LYS A 36 -23.70 -11.22 -12.02
CA LYS A 36 -23.80 -10.56 -13.34
C LYS A 36 -25.14 -10.82 -14.02
N GLU A 37 -25.66 -12.05 -13.96
CA GLU A 37 -26.99 -12.40 -14.48
C GLU A 37 -28.10 -11.65 -13.75
N GLY A 38 -27.94 -11.40 -12.46
CA GLY A 38 -28.85 -10.54 -11.68
C GLY A 38 -28.77 -9.05 -12.02
N GLY A 39 -27.84 -8.63 -12.90
CA GLY A 39 -27.66 -7.23 -13.29
C GLY A 39 -26.90 -6.38 -12.28
N TYR A 40 -26.17 -7.01 -11.35
CA TYR A 40 -25.36 -6.32 -10.35
C TYR A 40 -23.90 -6.16 -10.81
N ILE A 41 -23.25 -5.09 -10.32
CA ILE A 41 -21.81 -4.87 -10.50
C ILE A 41 -21.10 -5.25 -9.19
N PRO A 42 -20.31 -6.34 -9.19
CA PRO A 42 -19.55 -6.78 -8.02
C PRO A 42 -18.25 -5.98 -7.88
N ALA A 43 -18.28 -4.90 -7.11
CA ALA A 43 -17.09 -4.10 -6.90
C ALA A 43 -16.15 -4.69 -5.81
N VAL A 44 -16.72 -5.27 -4.76
CA VAL A 44 -15.99 -6.03 -3.73
C VAL A 44 -16.81 -7.27 -3.39
N ARG A 45 -16.13 -8.41 -3.27
CA ARG A 45 -16.73 -9.70 -2.98
C ARG A 45 -15.97 -10.42 -1.88
N ASN A 46 -16.59 -10.61 -0.73
CA ASN A 46 -16.05 -11.40 0.38
C ASN A 46 -14.58 -11.05 0.74
N ALA A 47 -14.24 -9.75 0.73
CA ALA A 47 -12.88 -9.31 0.98
C ALA A 47 -12.61 -9.24 2.50
N SER A 48 -11.49 -9.83 2.92
CA SER A 48 -11.01 -9.77 4.31
C SER A 48 -9.55 -9.32 4.33
N LEU A 49 -9.24 -8.34 5.18
CA LEU A 49 -7.91 -7.77 5.33
C LEU A 49 -7.73 -7.21 6.74
N GLU A 50 -6.61 -7.52 7.37
CA GLU A 50 -6.19 -6.97 8.65
C GLU A 50 -4.92 -6.15 8.46
N ILE A 51 -4.87 -4.96 9.05
CA ILE A 51 -3.77 -4.01 8.95
C ILE A 51 -3.37 -3.63 10.38
N HIS A 52 -2.10 -3.85 10.70
CA HIS A 52 -1.57 -3.60 12.03
C HIS A 52 -1.00 -2.18 12.16
N GLU A 53 -0.83 -1.73 13.41
CA GLU A 53 -0.28 -0.41 13.67
C GLU A 53 1.13 -0.27 13.09
N GLY A 54 1.38 0.84 12.38
CA GLY A 54 2.65 1.14 11.70
C GLY A 54 2.86 0.38 10.39
N GLU A 55 1.99 -0.56 10.03
CA GLU A 55 2.12 -1.38 8.84
C GLU A 55 1.73 -0.62 7.56
N LEU A 56 2.49 -0.84 6.49
CA LEU A 56 2.17 -0.39 5.14
C LEU A 56 1.70 -1.58 4.30
N VAL A 57 0.39 -1.65 4.06
CA VAL A 57 -0.23 -2.65 3.18
C VAL A 57 -0.53 -2.04 1.82
N VAL A 58 -0.04 -2.68 0.76
CA VAL A 58 -0.32 -2.27 -0.62
C VAL A 58 -1.44 -3.14 -1.20
N LEU A 59 -2.46 -2.50 -1.77
CA LEU A 59 -3.51 -3.15 -2.56
C LEU A 59 -3.17 -3.04 -4.04
N MET A 60 -3.02 -4.17 -4.72
CA MET A 60 -2.68 -4.27 -6.14
C MET A 60 -3.75 -5.00 -6.95
N GLY A 61 -3.67 -4.87 -8.25
CA GLY A 61 -4.55 -5.56 -9.20
C GLY A 61 -4.87 -4.68 -10.41
N LEU A 62 -5.44 -5.27 -11.44
CA LEU A 62 -5.81 -4.56 -12.67
C LEU A 62 -6.86 -3.47 -12.40
N SER A 63 -7.01 -2.54 -13.35
CA SER A 63 -8.10 -1.55 -13.29
C SER A 63 -9.46 -2.24 -13.18
N GLY A 64 -10.32 -1.75 -12.31
CA GLY A 64 -11.63 -2.36 -12.05
C GLY A 64 -11.64 -3.57 -11.10
N SER A 65 -10.50 -3.98 -10.53
CA SER A 65 -10.44 -5.11 -9.58
C SER A 65 -11.08 -4.84 -8.20
N GLY A 66 -11.50 -3.60 -7.91
CA GLY A 66 -12.21 -3.24 -6.67
C GLY A 66 -11.39 -2.51 -5.60
N LYS A 67 -10.09 -2.29 -5.80
CA LYS A 67 -9.16 -1.66 -4.82
C LYS A 67 -9.68 -0.37 -4.19
N SER A 68 -9.93 0.64 -5.02
CA SER A 68 -10.41 1.95 -4.53
C SER A 68 -11.79 1.84 -3.88
N THR A 69 -12.63 0.89 -4.31
CA THR A 69 -13.92 0.63 -3.67
C THR A 69 -13.74 0.01 -2.30
N LEU A 70 -12.83 -0.98 -2.15
CA LEU A 70 -12.52 -1.58 -0.86
C LEU A 70 -11.99 -0.53 0.13
N VAL A 71 -11.03 0.28 -0.28
CA VAL A 71 -10.48 1.39 0.55
C VAL A 71 -11.57 2.38 0.96
N ARG A 72 -12.48 2.73 0.05
CA ARG A 72 -13.60 3.61 0.37
C ARG A 72 -14.63 2.96 1.29
N CYS A 73 -14.80 1.65 1.23
CA CYS A 73 -15.61 0.92 2.22
C CYS A 73 -14.90 0.93 3.59
N MET A 74 -13.60 0.63 3.65
CA MET A 74 -12.82 0.61 4.89
C MET A 74 -12.78 1.98 5.59
N SER A 75 -12.73 3.08 4.82
CA SER A 75 -12.85 4.45 5.34
C SER A 75 -14.28 4.92 5.54
N ARG A 76 -15.28 4.07 5.28
CA ARG A 76 -16.71 4.38 5.34
C ARG A 76 -17.12 5.62 4.52
N LEU A 77 -16.39 5.89 3.44
CA LEU A 77 -16.81 6.84 2.41
C LEU A 77 -17.88 6.23 1.49
N ILE A 78 -17.87 4.90 1.37
CA ILE A 78 -18.91 4.14 0.68
C ILE A 78 -19.42 3.09 1.68
N GLU A 79 -20.76 2.99 1.82
CA GLU A 79 -21.40 1.97 2.63
C GLU A 79 -21.16 0.59 2.00
N PRO A 80 -20.57 -0.39 2.71
CA PRO A 80 -20.51 -1.77 2.24
C PRO A 80 -21.90 -2.39 2.20
N THR A 81 -22.14 -3.33 1.28
CA THR A 81 -23.39 -4.08 1.21
C THR A 81 -23.50 -5.08 2.37
N ALA A 82 -22.39 -5.73 2.72
CA ALA A 82 -22.30 -6.67 3.85
C ALA A 82 -20.85 -6.75 4.36
N GLY A 83 -20.64 -7.49 5.45
CA GLY A 83 -19.35 -7.69 6.11
C GLY A 83 -19.15 -6.77 7.31
N GLU A 84 -17.99 -6.83 7.92
CA GLU A 84 -17.61 -6.09 9.11
C GLU A 84 -16.42 -5.18 8.80
N ILE A 85 -16.36 -4.01 9.41
CA ILE A 85 -15.22 -3.09 9.33
C ILE A 85 -14.98 -2.56 10.73
N GLU A 86 -13.79 -2.82 11.25
CA GLU A 86 -13.38 -2.38 12.59
C GLU A 86 -12.18 -1.44 12.50
N PHE A 87 -12.21 -0.41 13.32
CA PHE A 87 -11.10 0.52 13.55
C PHE A 87 -10.83 0.61 15.04
N ASP A 88 -9.61 0.29 15.48
CA ASP A 88 -9.24 0.17 16.90
C ASP A 88 -10.19 -0.77 17.68
N GLY A 89 -10.76 -1.80 17.01
CA GLY A 89 -11.72 -2.74 17.59
C GLY A 89 -13.15 -2.22 17.70
N GLU A 90 -13.44 -1.04 17.19
CA GLU A 90 -14.79 -0.48 17.13
C GLU A 90 -15.43 -0.78 15.76
N ASP A 91 -16.66 -1.31 15.76
CA ASP A 91 -17.40 -1.59 14.52
C ASP A 91 -17.87 -0.29 13.85
N LEU A 92 -17.28 0.01 12.70
CA LEU A 92 -17.61 1.21 11.93
C LEU A 92 -18.99 1.13 11.25
N ARG A 93 -19.60 -0.06 11.13
CA ARG A 93 -20.95 -0.18 10.58
C ARG A 93 -22.03 0.19 11.59
N ALA A 94 -21.77 -0.04 12.86
CA ALA A 94 -22.65 0.38 13.95
C ALA A 94 -22.53 1.87 14.29
N ALA A 95 -21.45 2.54 13.82
CA ALA A 95 -21.19 3.95 14.09
C ALA A 95 -22.22 4.87 13.41
N SER A 96 -22.66 5.89 14.12
CA SER A 96 -23.52 6.94 13.55
C SER A 96 -22.76 7.81 12.54
N GLU A 97 -23.47 8.49 11.65
CA GLU A 97 -22.86 9.43 10.69
C GLU A 97 -22.02 10.52 11.38
N ARG A 98 -22.41 10.95 12.57
CA ARG A 98 -21.64 11.94 13.35
C ARG A 98 -20.31 11.38 13.81
N GLU A 99 -20.29 10.15 14.34
CA GLU A 99 -19.08 9.45 14.77
C GLU A 99 -18.15 9.17 13.57
N LEU A 100 -18.69 8.75 12.42
CA LEU A 100 -17.93 8.57 11.19
C LEU A 100 -17.31 9.88 10.68
N VAL A 101 -18.03 11.01 10.79
CA VAL A 101 -17.47 12.32 10.43
C VAL A 101 -16.31 12.68 11.35
N GLU A 102 -16.44 12.49 12.67
CA GLU A 102 -15.36 12.78 13.63
C GLU A 102 -14.16 11.85 13.42
N LEU A 103 -14.40 10.57 13.16
CA LEU A 103 -13.34 9.60 12.84
C LEU A 103 -12.55 10.04 11.59
N ARG A 104 -13.25 10.37 10.50
CA ARG A 104 -12.60 10.84 9.26
C ARG A 104 -11.87 12.17 9.42
N ARG A 105 -12.37 13.06 10.30
CA ARG A 105 -11.73 14.36 10.57
C ARG A 105 -10.43 14.23 11.35
N HIS A 106 -10.33 13.26 12.24
CA HIS A 106 -9.25 13.21 13.23
C HIS A 106 -8.33 12.00 13.09
N LYS A 107 -8.83 10.89 12.55
CA LYS A 107 -8.14 9.59 12.59
C LYS A 107 -7.76 9.05 11.20
N MET A 108 -8.41 9.53 10.13
CA MET A 108 -8.20 9.03 8.78
C MET A 108 -7.74 10.12 7.84
N GLY A 109 -6.58 9.92 7.21
CA GLY A 109 -6.10 10.76 6.11
C GLY A 109 -6.35 10.09 4.77
N MET A 110 -6.63 10.88 3.72
CA MET A 110 -6.78 10.33 2.38
C MET A 110 -6.11 11.20 1.32
N VAL A 111 -5.32 10.56 0.46
CA VAL A 111 -4.75 11.15 -0.76
C VAL A 111 -5.41 10.51 -1.96
N PHE A 112 -5.93 11.32 -2.86
CA PHE A 112 -6.64 10.89 -4.06
C PHE A 112 -5.74 10.92 -5.29
N GLN A 113 -6.04 10.10 -6.28
CA GLN A 113 -5.30 9.95 -7.54
C GLN A 113 -5.08 11.27 -8.31
N HIS A 114 -6.01 12.22 -8.25
CA HIS A 114 -5.96 13.50 -8.96
C HIS A 114 -5.74 14.69 -8.02
N PHE A 115 -4.80 14.60 -7.09
CA PHE A 115 -4.40 15.62 -6.11
C PHE A 115 -5.57 16.26 -5.32
N ALA A 116 -6.72 16.44 -5.94
CA ALA A 116 -7.96 17.02 -5.39
C ALA A 116 -7.73 18.36 -4.65
N LEU A 117 -6.78 19.17 -5.13
CA LEU A 117 -6.48 20.49 -4.54
C LEU A 117 -7.57 21.51 -4.89
N PHE A 118 -7.81 22.43 -3.98
CA PHE A 118 -8.66 23.57 -4.23
C PHE A 118 -7.90 24.59 -5.10
N PRO A 119 -8.29 24.80 -6.37
CA PRO A 119 -7.49 25.62 -7.31
C PRO A 119 -7.49 27.11 -6.96
N HIS A 120 -8.47 27.58 -6.17
CA HIS A 120 -8.64 28.95 -5.72
C HIS A 120 -8.01 29.22 -4.34
N ARG A 121 -7.42 28.21 -3.71
CA ARG A 121 -6.69 28.29 -2.43
C ARG A 121 -5.19 28.17 -2.67
N THR A 122 -4.40 28.87 -1.87
CA THR A 122 -2.93 28.74 -1.85
C THR A 122 -2.51 27.38 -1.30
N VAL A 123 -1.22 27.07 -1.39
CA VAL A 123 -0.62 25.87 -0.76
C VAL A 123 -0.92 25.85 0.74
N LEU A 124 -0.67 26.97 1.43
CA LEU A 124 -0.96 27.12 2.87
C LEU A 124 -2.42 26.83 3.19
N GLU A 125 -3.33 27.44 2.44
CA GLU A 125 -4.77 27.24 2.65
C GLU A 125 -5.24 25.84 2.31
N ASN A 126 -4.65 25.18 1.30
CA ASN A 126 -4.93 23.77 0.99
C ASN A 126 -4.48 22.85 2.12
N VAL A 127 -3.27 23.03 2.64
CA VAL A 127 -2.74 22.21 3.74
C VAL A 127 -3.46 22.48 5.05
N ALA A 128 -3.83 23.74 5.33
CA ALA A 128 -4.57 24.13 6.53
C ALA A 128 -6.06 23.72 6.50
N PHE A 129 -6.61 23.39 5.34
CA PHE A 129 -8.05 23.15 5.17
C PHE A 129 -8.64 22.08 6.09
N PRO A 130 -8.03 20.92 6.31
CA PRO A 130 -8.59 19.95 7.24
C PRO A 130 -8.69 20.48 8.68
N LEU A 131 -7.71 21.24 9.13
CA LEU A 131 -7.74 21.90 10.45
C LEU A 131 -8.80 23.00 10.53
N GLU A 132 -9.07 23.69 9.40
CA GLU A 132 -10.20 24.64 9.30
C GLU A 132 -11.53 23.91 9.51
N VAL A 133 -11.70 22.72 8.89
CA VAL A 133 -12.90 21.88 9.07
C VAL A 133 -13.05 21.37 10.50
N GLN A 134 -11.94 21.16 11.22
CA GLN A 134 -11.93 20.82 12.64
C GLN A 134 -12.28 22.02 13.54
N GLY A 135 -12.32 23.25 13.01
CA GLY A 135 -12.58 24.46 13.79
C GLY A 135 -11.35 25.04 14.50
N VAL A 136 -10.14 24.62 14.11
CA VAL A 136 -8.89 25.16 14.67
C VAL A 136 -8.73 26.61 14.26
N ASP A 137 -8.32 27.48 15.19
CA ASP A 137 -8.12 28.91 14.92
C ASP A 137 -7.06 29.17 13.85
N VAL A 138 -7.15 30.34 13.20
CA VAL A 138 -6.32 30.68 12.03
C VAL A 138 -4.82 30.67 12.34
N ALA A 139 -4.40 31.15 13.49
CA ALA A 139 -2.99 31.24 13.83
C ALA A 139 -2.38 29.84 14.02
N THR A 140 -3.06 28.99 14.78
CA THR A 140 -2.64 27.61 15.08
C THR A 140 -2.62 26.75 13.81
N ARG A 141 -3.70 26.77 13.00
CA ARG A 141 -3.76 25.97 11.79
C ARG A 141 -2.73 26.40 10.74
N ASN A 142 -2.46 27.72 10.60
CA ASN A 142 -1.45 28.19 9.66
C ASN A 142 -0.02 27.84 10.12
N ALA A 143 0.27 27.95 11.40
CA ALA A 143 1.55 27.52 11.95
C ALA A 143 1.79 26.04 11.67
N ARG A 144 0.81 25.18 11.96
CA ARG A 144 0.90 23.75 11.68
C ARG A 144 1.03 23.45 10.18
N ALA A 145 0.28 24.16 9.33
CA ALA A 145 0.37 23.98 7.89
C ALA A 145 1.75 24.36 7.33
N LEU A 146 2.42 25.39 7.88
CA LEU A 146 3.78 25.76 7.50
C LEU A 146 4.79 24.67 7.88
N GLU A 147 4.69 24.10 9.07
CA GLU A 147 5.53 22.96 9.48
C GLU A 147 5.39 21.76 8.49
N ILE A 148 4.15 21.44 8.11
CA ILE A 148 3.88 20.37 7.14
C ILE A 148 4.39 20.71 5.74
N ILE A 149 4.25 21.96 5.30
CA ILE A 149 4.79 22.43 4.01
C ILE A 149 6.31 22.24 3.96
N ASP A 150 7.00 22.54 5.06
CA ASP A 150 8.44 22.31 5.16
C ASP A 150 8.78 20.82 5.21
N LEU A 151 7.99 20.02 5.96
CA LEU A 151 8.14 18.56 6.06
C LEU A 151 8.05 17.87 4.70
N VAL A 152 7.12 18.32 3.82
CA VAL A 152 6.94 17.76 2.46
C VAL A 152 7.84 18.43 1.40
N GLY A 153 8.85 19.22 1.82
CA GLY A 153 9.85 19.82 0.94
C GLY A 153 9.32 20.93 0.04
N LEU A 154 8.32 21.70 0.51
CA LEU A 154 7.76 22.86 -0.20
C LEU A 154 8.08 24.20 0.50
N HIS A 155 9.22 24.28 1.19
CA HIS A 155 9.65 25.49 1.87
C HIS A 155 9.54 26.74 0.99
N GLY A 156 8.97 27.83 1.55
CA GLY A 156 8.78 29.11 0.86
C GLY A 156 7.64 29.15 -0.17
N ARG A 157 6.89 28.04 -0.38
CA ARG A 157 5.81 27.98 -1.39
C ARG A 157 4.39 28.14 -0.83
N GLY A 158 4.24 28.51 0.43
CA GLY A 158 2.94 28.63 1.09
C GLY A 158 1.94 29.52 0.37
N ASN A 159 2.41 30.60 -0.29
CA ASN A 159 1.57 31.56 -1.00
C ASN A 159 1.29 31.23 -2.47
N TYR A 160 1.85 30.12 -3.00
CA TYR A 160 1.63 29.69 -4.39
C TYR A 160 0.25 29.04 -4.53
N TYR A 161 -0.34 29.19 -5.71
CA TYR A 161 -1.54 28.46 -6.11
C TYR A 161 -1.20 27.15 -6.81
N PRO A 162 -2.10 26.15 -6.83
CA PRO A 162 -1.84 24.86 -7.50
C PRO A 162 -1.37 25.01 -8.95
N ARG A 163 -1.91 25.94 -9.71
CA ARG A 163 -1.54 26.22 -11.12
C ARG A 163 -0.09 26.69 -11.31
N GLU A 164 0.57 27.13 -10.25
CA GLU A 164 1.96 27.62 -10.25
C GLU A 164 2.96 26.52 -9.86
N LEU A 165 2.47 25.31 -9.61
CA LEU A 165 3.22 24.17 -9.14
C LEU A 165 3.33 23.07 -10.22
N SER A 166 4.48 22.37 -10.25
CA SER A 166 4.61 21.12 -11.01
C SER A 166 3.71 20.02 -10.43
N GLY A 167 3.43 18.96 -11.21
CA GLY A 167 2.62 17.82 -10.76
C GLY A 167 3.14 17.20 -9.46
N GLY A 168 4.47 16.99 -9.35
CA GLY A 168 5.08 16.47 -8.12
C GLY A 168 4.92 17.43 -6.92
N GLN A 169 4.99 18.73 -7.14
CA GLN A 169 4.73 19.72 -6.09
C GLN A 169 3.26 19.73 -5.66
N GLN A 170 2.32 19.61 -6.61
CA GLN A 170 0.89 19.47 -6.28
C GLN A 170 0.62 18.20 -5.48
N GLN A 171 1.30 17.10 -5.82
CA GLN A 171 1.23 15.85 -5.06
C GLN A 171 1.71 16.04 -3.63
N ARG A 172 2.85 16.72 -3.42
CA ARG A 172 3.37 17.05 -2.09
C ARG A 172 2.37 17.90 -1.28
N VAL A 173 1.65 18.82 -1.91
CA VAL A 173 0.56 19.58 -1.25
C VAL A 173 -0.57 18.65 -0.83
N GLY A 174 -0.98 17.70 -1.68
CA GLY A 174 -2.01 16.70 -1.36
C GLY A 174 -1.62 15.80 -0.19
N ILE A 175 -0.36 15.34 -0.17
CA ILE A 175 0.25 14.60 0.94
C ILE A 175 0.24 15.45 2.21
N GLY A 176 0.76 16.69 2.15
CA GLY A 176 0.80 17.60 3.29
C GLY A 176 -0.58 17.89 3.85
N ARG A 177 -1.57 18.13 2.99
CA ARG A 177 -2.96 18.33 3.42
C ARG A 177 -3.49 17.13 4.21
N SER A 178 -3.23 15.91 3.76
CA SER A 178 -3.69 14.72 4.45
C SER A 178 -2.96 14.46 5.77
N LEU A 179 -1.69 14.91 5.91
CA LEU A 179 -0.89 14.78 7.13
C LEU A 179 -1.21 15.86 8.17
N ALA A 180 -1.84 16.98 7.79
CA ALA A 180 -2.08 18.09 8.69
C ALA A 180 -2.89 17.72 9.95
N VAL A 181 -3.76 16.72 9.84
CA VAL A 181 -4.60 16.18 10.93
C VAL A 181 -3.92 15.07 11.74
N GLU A 182 -2.68 14.71 11.42
CA GLU A 182 -1.95 13.60 12.07
C GLU A 182 -2.73 12.28 12.13
N PRO A 183 -3.20 11.77 10.98
CA PRO A 183 -4.10 10.62 10.97
C PRO A 183 -3.43 9.38 11.55
N ASP A 184 -4.22 8.51 12.19
CA ASP A 184 -3.78 7.21 12.67
C ASP A 184 -3.64 6.22 11.49
N VAL A 185 -4.58 6.28 10.54
CA VAL A 185 -4.56 5.49 9.30
C VAL A 185 -4.56 6.41 8.08
N TRP A 186 -3.67 6.12 7.13
CA TRP A 186 -3.47 6.92 5.96
C TRP A 186 -3.75 6.12 4.68
N PHE A 187 -4.77 6.54 3.94
CA PHE A 187 -5.17 5.93 2.67
C PHE A 187 -4.60 6.70 1.50
N LEU A 188 -3.90 6.02 0.58
CA LEU A 188 -3.32 6.61 -0.62
C LEU A 188 -3.83 5.86 -1.86
N ASP A 189 -4.68 6.52 -2.65
CA ASP A 189 -5.26 5.94 -3.86
C ASP A 189 -4.46 6.38 -5.08
N GLU A 190 -3.54 5.51 -5.56
CA GLU A 190 -2.62 5.73 -6.68
C GLU A 190 -1.89 7.09 -6.64
N PRO A 191 -1.22 7.43 -5.53
CA PRO A 191 -0.73 8.79 -5.31
C PRO A 191 0.32 9.25 -6.33
N PHE A 192 1.03 8.33 -7.00
CA PHE A 192 2.11 8.68 -7.91
C PHE A 192 1.80 8.40 -9.39
N SER A 193 0.58 7.93 -9.71
CA SER A 193 0.20 7.52 -11.07
C SER A 193 0.23 8.66 -12.10
N ALA A 194 -0.03 9.89 -11.67
CA ALA A 194 -0.05 11.08 -12.54
C ALA A 194 1.33 11.73 -12.75
N LEU A 195 2.41 11.14 -12.19
CA LEU A 195 3.76 11.68 -12.26
C LEU A 195 4.59 10.98 -13.35
N ASP A 196 5.50 11.72 -14.00
CA ASP A 196 6.51 11.11 -14.85
C ASP A 196 7.48 10.22 -14.03
N ALA A 197 8.20 9.32 -14.73
CA ALA A 197 9.00 8.28 -14.08
C ALA A 197 10.10 8.83 -13.15
N LEU A 198 10.72 9.96 -13.50
CA LEU A 198 11.80 10.56 -12.70
C LEU A 198 11.23 11.16 -11.41
N ILE A 199 10.22 12.02 -11.55
CA ILE A 199 9.53 12.66 -10.42
C ILE A 199 8.88 11.62 -9.51
N ARG A 200 8.31 10.54 -10.09
CA ARG A 200 7.73 9.43 -9.33
C ARG A 200 8.75 8.80 -8.39
N ARG A 201 9.96 8.52 -8.90
CA ARG A 201 11.04 7.91 -8.08
C ARG A 201 11.46 8.82 -6.94
N ASP A 202 11.65 10.11 -7.20
CA ASP A 202 11.99 11.10 -6.18
C ASP A 202 10.88 11.21 -5.10
N MET A 203 9.62 11.11 -5.53
CA MET A 203 8.47 11.13 -4.62
C MET A 203 8.36 9.86 -3.76
N GLN A 204 8.71 8.70 -4.30
CA GLN A 204 8.76 7.45 -3.53
C GLN A 204 9.88 7.50 -2.48
N ASP A 205 11.06 8.02 -2.82
CA ASP A 205 12.16 8.21 -1.88
C ASP A 205 11.77 9.14 -0.72
N GLU A 206 11.13 10.25 -1.06
CA GLU A 206 10.62 11.20 -0.08
C GLU A 206 9.53 10.59 0.82
N PHE A 207 8.62 9.80 0.22
CA PHE A 207 7.58 9.10 0.96
C PHE A 207 8.17 8.08 1.96
N LEU A 208 9.18 7.29 1.55
CA LEU A 208 9.88 6.37 2.45
C LEU A 208 10.57 7.11 3.60
N ARG A 209 11.19 8.24 3.31
CA ARG A 209 11.78 9.11 4.35
C ARG A 209 10.73 9.62 5.34
N LEU A 210 9.57 10.04 4.84
CA LEU A 210 8.46 10.46 5.69
C LEU A 210 7.93 9.29 6.54
N GLN A 211 7.73 8.13 5.94
CA GLN A 211 7.22 6.94 6.63
C GLN A 211 8.18 6.45 7.72
N SER A 212 9.49 6.44 7.45
CA SER A 212 10.50 6.06 8.46
C SER A 212 10.48 6.97 9.70
N THR A 213 10.08 8.23 9.52
CA THR A 213 9.97 9.22 10.62
C THR A 213 8.62 9.14 11.33
N LEU A 214 7.54 9.00 10.56
CA LEU A 214 6.17 9.12 11.06
C LEU A 214 5.56 7.78 11.50
N GLN A 215 6.06 6.67 10.98
CA GLN A 215 5.60 5.29 11.28
C GLN A 215 4.07 5.13 11.25
N LYS A 216 3.42 5.70 10.23
CA LYS A 216 1.96 5.66 10.08
C LYS A 216 1.48 4.31 9.57
N THR A 217 0.28 3.91 10.01
CA THR A 217 -0.45 2.78 9.40
C THR A 217 -0.99 3.22 8.04
N ILE A 218 -0.62 2.51 6.96
CA ILE A 218 -0.88 2.96 5.59
C ILE A 218 -1.58 1.87 4.78
N VAL A 219 -2.62 2.28 4.07
CA VAL A 219 -3.23 1.49 2.98
C VAL A 219 -2.94 2.22 1.67
N PHE A 220 -2.13 1.60 0.84
CA PHE A 220 -1.62 2.19 -0.39
C PHE A 220 -2.15 1.43 -1.61
N ILE A 221 -2.70 2.10 -2.58
CA ILE A 221 -3.14 1.50 -3.84
C ILE A 221 -2.15 1.84 -4.93
N THR A 222 -1.71 0.83 -5.67
CA THR A 222 -0.94 1.00 -6.90
C THR A 222 -1.22 -0.13 -7.88
N HIS A 223 -0.91 0.08 -9.14
CA HIS A 223 -0.86 -0.96 -10.19
C HIS A 223 0.59 -1.29 -10.60
N ASP A 224 1.58 -0.60 -10.02
CA ASP A 224 3.00 -0.77 -10.27
C ASP A 224 3.62 -1.70 -9.21
N PHE A 225 4.08 -2.88 -9.65
CA PHE A 225 4.62 -3.88 -8.74
C PHE A 225 5.98 -3.48 -8.17
N ASP A 226 6.83 -2.79 -8.96
CA ASP A 226 8.12 -2.28 -8.46
C ASP A 226 7.91 -1.26 -7.32
N GLU A 227 6.82 -0.47 -7.41
CA GLU A 227 6.41 0.45 -6.35
C GLU A 227 5.97 -0.32 -5.09
N ALA A 228 5.12 -1.34 -5.26
CA ALA A 228 4.65 -2.15 -4.14
C ALA A 228 5.79 -2.84 -3.40
N ILE A 229 6.72 -3.45 -4.13
CA ILE A 229 7.92 -4.08 -3.58
C ILE A 229 8.73 -3.12 -2.72
N ARG A 230 8.86 -1.90 -3.20
CA ARG A 230 9.70 -0.90 -2.56
C ARG A 230 9.10 -0.36 -1.27
N LEU A 231 7.78 -0.30 -1.20
CA LEU A 231 7.06 0.39 -0.14
C LEU A 231 6.44 -0.56 0.90
N ALA A 232 5.94 -1.72 0.48
CA ALA A 232 5.04 -2.53 1.27
C ALA A 232 5.73 -3.45 2.29
N ASP A 233 5.14 -3.55 3.47
CA ASP A 233 5.37 -4.69 4.37
C ASP A 233 4.63 -5.93 3.87
N ARG A 234 3.35 -5.76 3.45
CA ARG A 234 2.56 -6.80 2.78
C ARG A 234 1.81 -6.24 1.58
N ILE A 235 1.57 -7.11 0.60
CA ILE A 235 0.87 -6.80 -0.65
C ILE A 235 -0.35 -7.70 -0.74
N ALA A 236 -1.54 -7.09 -0.96
CA ALA A 236 -2.77 -7.78 -1.27
C ALA A 236 -3.07 -7.66 -2.77
N ILE A 237 -3.10 -8.79 -3.49
CA ILE A 237 -3.44 -8.81 -4.91
C ILE A 237 -4.94 -9.04 -5.06
N MET A 238 -5.63 -8.10 -5.72
CA MET A 238 -7.07 -8.15 -5.95
C MET A 238 -7.41 -8.48 -7.41
N ARG A 239 -8.41 -9.37 -7.58
CA ARG A 239 -8.98 -9.72 -8.87
C ARG A 239 -10.51 -9.86 -8.74
N ASP A 240 -11.27 -9.25 -9.65
CA ASP A 240 -12.73 -9.37 -9.71
C ASP A 240 -13.44 -9.15 -8.37
N GLY A 241 -12.96 -8.20 -7.57
CA GLY A 241 -13.52 -7.83 -6.25
C GLY A 241 -13.07 -8.70 -5.08
N VAL A 242 -12.25 -9.74 -5.28
CA VAL A 242 -11.70 -10.58 -4.20
C VAL A 242 -10.23 -10.30 -3.96
N ILE A 243 -9.75 -10.52 -2.75
CA ILE A 243 -8.31 -10.61 -2.44
C ILE A 243 -7.88 -12.02 -2.78
N ASP A 244 -7.09 -12.16 -3.85
CA ASP A 244 -6.62 -13.44 -4.36
C ASP A 244 -5.48 -14.00 -3.48
N GLN A 245 -4.55 -13.13 -3.08
CA GLN A 245 -3.49 -13.45 -2.13
C GLN A 245 -3.04 -12.21 -1.35
N LEU A 246 -2.66 -12.40 -0.10
CA LEU A 246 -1.99 -11.43 0.77
C LEU A 246 -0.70 -12.05 1.29
N GLY A 247 0.41 -11.35 1.19
CA GLY A 247 1.71 -11.80 1.68
C GLY A 247 2.80 -10.75 1.46
N THR A 248 4.03 -11.07 1.86
CA THR A 248 5.21 -10.27 1.51
C THR A 248 5.49 -10.35 0.00
N ALA A 249 6.25 -9.41 -0.54
CA ALA A 249 6.65 -9.47 -1.95
C ALA A 249 7.37 -10.77 -2.30
N GLU A 250 8.19 -11.29 -1.38
CA GLU A 250 8.92 -12.55 -1.52
C GLU A 250 7.95 -13.76 -1.58
N GLU A 251 6.98 -13.84 -0.66
CA GLU A 251 5.97 -14.90 -0.64
C GLU A 251 5.14 -14.95 -1.93
N LEU A 252 4.73 -13.78 -2.45
CA LEU A 252 3.94 -13.69 -3.67
C LEU A 252 4.68 -14.20 -4.91
N ILE A 253 6.01 -14.11 -4.92
CA ILE A 253 6.85 -14.53 -6.04
C ILE A 253 7.30 -15.98 -5.91
N THR A 254 7.66 -16.40 -4.70
CA THR A 254 8.17 -17.77 -4.46
C THR A 254 7.05 -18.79 -4.32
N ASN A 255 5.89 -18.36 -3.83
CA ASN A 255 4.74 -19.23 -3.57
C ASN A 255 3.43 -18.58 -4.01
N PRO A 256 3.22 -18.34 -5.32
CA PRO A 256 1.99 -17.72 -5.82
C PRO A 256 0.80 -18.63 -5.57
N GLY A 257 -0.25 -18.10 -4.95
CA GLY A 257 -1.47 -18.83 -4.57
C GLY A 257 -2.39 -19.15 -5.75
N SER A 258 -2.17 -18.52 -6.91
CA SER A 258 -2.96 -18.76 -8.12
C SER A 258 -2.14 -18.44 -9.37
N ASP A 259 -2.60 -18.97 -10.54
CA ASP A 259 -2.02 -18.63 -11.85
C ASP A 259 -2.08 -17.12 -12.13
N TYR A 260 -3.08 -16.42 -11.59
CA TYR A 260 -3.19 -14.98 -11.74
C TYR A 260 -2.07 -14.25 -10.99
N VAL A 261 -1.79 -14.63 -9.75
CA VAL A 261 -0.68 -14.06 -8.97
C VAL A 261 0.64 -14.38 -9.64
N ALA A 262 0.85 -15.64 -10.09
CA ALA A 262 2.05 -16.03 -10.83
C ALA A 262 2.25 -15.19 -12.11
N ALA A 263 1.19 -14.98 -12.89
CA ALA A 263 1.24 -14.14 -14.09
C ALA A 263 1.50 -12.65 -13.75
N PHE A 264 0.95 -12.16 -12.63
CA PHE A 264 1.10 -10.80 -12.17
C PHE A 264 2.53 -10.49 -11.72
N THR A 265 3.21 -11.48 -11.11
CA THR A 265 4.58 -11.38 -10.60
C THR A 265 5.64 -11.80 -11.62
N LYS A 266 5.26 -12.38 -12.77
CA LYS A 266 6.16 -12.95 -13.77
C LYS A 266 7.28 -12.01 -14.26
N ASN A 267 6.96 -10.72 -14.45
CA ASN A 267 7.91 -9.74 -15.01
C ASN A 267 8.79 -9.07 -13.96
N VAL A 268 8.67 -9.51 -12.71
CA VAL A 268 9.43 -8.91 -11.61
C VAL A 268 10.82 -9.51 -11.55
N SER A 269 11.84 -8.69 -11.47
CA SER A 269 13.21 -9.16 -11.26
C SER A 269 13.34 -9.81 -9.89
N ARG A 270 13.35 -11.13 -9.85
CA ARG A 270 13.53 -11.93 -8.62
C ARG A 270 14.77 -11.51 -7.83
N ALA A 271 15.83 -11.10 -8.53
CA ALA A 271 17.06 -10.63 -7.88
C ALA A 271 16.88 -9.44 -6.94
N LYS A 272 15.93 -8.57 -7.23
CA LYS A 272 15.66 -7.36 -6.40
C LYS A 272 14.89 -7.68 -5.13
N LEU A 273 14.34 -8.89 -5.01
CA LEU A 273 13.40 -9.29 -3.99
C LEU A 273 13.88 -10.43 -3.13
N LEU A 274 14.51 -11.41 -3.76
CA LEU A 274 15.02 -12.57 -3.04
C LEU A 274 16.22 -12.15 -2.20
N ARG A 275 16.21 -12.58 -0.96
CA ARG A 275 17.37 -12.47 -0.08
C ARG A 275 18.29 -13.66 -0.32
N VAL A 276 19.56 -13.51 0.02
CA VAL A 276 20.58 -14.56 -0.16
C VAL A 276 20.16 -15.84 0.54
N HIS A 277 19.59 -15.76 1.76
CA HIS A 277 19.15 -16.93 2.51
C HIS A 277 18.03 -17.73 1.83
N THR A 278 17.19 -17.08 1.02
CA THR A 278 16.09 -17.74 0.29
C THR A 278 16.61 -18.69 -0.80
N LEU A 279 17.80 -18.38 -1.35
CA LEU A 279 18.43 -19.15 -2.41
C LEU A 279 19.55 -20.07 -1.94
N MET A 280 19.98 -19.98 -0.67
CA MET A 280 21.09 -20.77 -0.16
C MET A 280 20.76 -22.26 -0.12
N GLY A 281 21.81 -23.06 -0.33
CA GLY A 281 21.81 -24.48 -0.03
C GLY A 281 22.38 -24.76 1.37
N PRO A 282 22.54 -26.08 1.73
CA PRO A 282 23.18 -26.46 2.99
C PRO A 282 24.61 -25.90 3.08
N PRO A 283 25.16 -25.73 4.29
CA PRO A 283 26.56 -25.33 4.45
C PRO A 283 27.52 -26.27 3.69
N SER A 284 28.52 -25.66 3.04
CA SER A 284 29.56 -26.40 2.28
C SER A 284 30.95 -26.16 2.91
N ASP A 285 31.73 -27.21 3.04
CA ASP A 285 33.10 -27.13 3.55
C ASP A 285 34.04 -26.39 2.60
N ASP A 286 33.71 -26.35 1.30
CA ASP A 286 34.47 -25.63 0.26
C ASP A 286 34.20 -24.13 0.21
N ALA A 287 33.26 -23.63 1.01
CA ALA A 287 32.88 -22.22 1.02
C ALA A 287 33.96 -21.37 1.73
N VAL A 288 34.42 -20.29 1.08
CA VAL A 288 35.59 -19.51 1.55
C VAL A 288 35.26 -18.09 2.05
N ASP A 289 34.47 -17.34 1.30
CA ASP A 289 34.10 -16.00 1.66
C ASP A 289 32.68 -15.97 2.29
N GLU A 290 32.33 -14.85 2.92
CA GLU A 290 31.05 -14.70 3.61
C GLU A 290 30.15 -13.69 2.89
N VAL A 291 28.85 -13.96 2.92
CA VAL A 291 27.79 -13.06 2.49
C VAL A 291 26.66 -13.07 3.51
N ASP A 292 26.13 -11.91 3.83
CA ASP A 292 25.00 -11.78 4.75
C ASP A 292 23.73 -12.36 4.11
N GLY A 293 23.06 -13.27 4.81
CA GLY A 293 21.82 -13.93 4.38
C GLY A 293 20.66 -12.96 4.19
N HIS A 294 20.65 -11.87 4.92
CA HIS A 294 19.56 -10.89 4.88
C HIS A 294 19.66 -9.87 3.73
N VAL A 295 20.79 -9.78 3.02
CA VAL A 295 20.92 -8.87 1.89
C VAL A 295 20.17 -9.38 0.66
N PHE A 296 19.69 -8.47 -0.17
CA PHE A 296 19.09 -8.83 -1.45
C PHE A 296 20.12 -9.42 -2.41
N VAL A 297 19.70 -10.44 -3.15
CA VAL A 297 20.54 -11.10 -4.17
C VAL A 297 21.12 -10.08 -5.16
N ALA A 298 20.34 -9.08 -5.59
CA ALA A 298 20.83 -8.02 -6.47
C ALA A 298 22.04 -7.25 -5.89
N SER A 299 22.07 -7.04 -4.59
CA SER A 299 23.18 -6.32 -3.92
C SER A 299 24.42 -7.19 -3.80
N ALA A 300 24.26 -8.50 -3.58
CA ALA A 300 25.33 -9.47 -3.45
C ALA A 300 25.75 -10.11 -4.78
N ALA A 301 24.98 -9.88 -5.87
CA ALA A 301 25.17 -10.56 -7.16
C ALA A 301 26.60 -10.44 -7.71
N SER A 302 27.20 -9.24 -7.64
CA SER A 302 28.57 -9.04 -8.12
C SER A 302 29.59 -9.91 -7.37
N GLN A 303 29.44 -10.02 -6.06
CA GLN A 303 30.31 -10.84 -5.21
C GLN A 303 30.10 -12.33 -5.53
N ILE A 304 28.84 -12.79 -5.53
CA ILE A 304 28.49 -14.21 -5.73
C ILE A 304 28.87 -14.68 -7.15
N LEU A 305 28.54 -13.89 -8.19
CA LEU A 305 28.81 -14.26 -9.59
C LEU A 305 30.29 -14.20 -9.96
N SER A 306 31.12 -13.45 -9.25
CA SER A 306 32.58 -13.41 -9.45
C SER A 306 33.31 -14.54 -8.73
N SER A 307 32.67 -15.24 -7.80
CA SER A 307 33.26 -16.36 -7.06
C SER A 307 33.18 -17.65 -7.86
N THR A 308 34.29 -18.41 -7.89
CA THR A 308 34.35 -19.75 -8.48
C THR A 308 34.01 -20.86 -7.49
N VAL A 309 33.88 -20.51 -6.22
CA VAL A 309 33.57 -21.42 -5.10
C VAL A 309 32.33 -20.91 -4.35
N PRO A 310 31.61 -21.78 -3.60
CA PRO A 310 30.50 -21.32 -2.78
C PRO A 310 30.91 -20.25 -1.76
N LEU A 311 30.05 -19.32 -1.47
CA LEU A 311 30.19 -18.37 -0.35
C LEU A 311 29.38 -18.88 0.85
N ARG A 312 29.91 -18.69 2.05
CA ARG A 312 29.19 -18.95 3.32
C ARG A 312 28.10 -17.90 3.49
N VAL A 313 26.89 -18.37 3.76
CA VAL A 313 25.78 -17.47 4.14
C VAL A 313 25.77 -17.38 5.65
N VAL A 314 25.87 -16.15 6.16
CA VAL A 314 25.97 -15.83 7.59
C VAL A 314 24.75 -15.04 8.01
N GLU A 315 24.12 -15.42 9.13
CA GLU A 315 23.07 -14.67 9.81
C GLU A 315 23.43 -14.56 11.30
N ASP A 316 23.34 -13.37 11.85
CA ASP A 316 23.68 -13.07 13.26
C ASP A 316 25.04 -13.63 13.72
N GLY A 317 26.01 -13.76 12.79
CA GLY A 317 27.36 -14.27 13.03
C GLY A 317 27.49 -15.78 12.98
N GLU A 318 26.43 -16.51 12.65
CA GLU A 318 26.46 -17.96 12.46
C GLU A 318 26.34 -18.33 10.97
N VAL A 319 27.05 -19.39 10.55
CA VAL A 319 26.97 -19.92 9.18
C VAL A 319 25.71 -20.78 9.06
N VAL A 320 24.74 -20.28 8.30
CA VAL A 320 23.43 -20.93 8.11
C VAL A 320 23.32 -21.71 6.80
N GLY A 321 24.21 -21.45 5.83
CA GLY A 321 24.16 -22.10 4.52
C GLY A 321 25.35 -21.77 3.63
N SER A 322 25.22 -22.08 2.36
CA SER A 322 26.15 -21.66 1.31
C SER A 322 25.41 -21.30 0.04
N ILE A 323 25.98 -20.39 -0.76
CA ILE A 323 25.38 -19.92 -2.01
C ILE A 323 26.42 -19.97 -3.14
N THR A 324 25.97 -20.36 -4.33
CA THR A 324 26.80 -20.47 -5.54
C THR A 324 26.34 -19.53 -6.63
N ALA A 325 27.22 -19.20 -7.57
CA ALA A 325 26.86 -18.45 -8.78
C ALA A 325 25.77 -19.16 -9.60
N ALA A 326 25.75 -20.50 -9.60
CA ALA A 326 24.73 -21.27 -10.30
C ALA A 326 23.32 -21.04 -9.74
N GLN A 327 23.14 -21.11 -8.41
CA GLN A 327 21.85 -20.85 -7.75
C GLN A 327 21.34 -19.45 -8.02
N VAL A 328 22.24 -18.44 -7.97
CA VAL A 328 21.85 -17.06 -8.30
C VAL A 328 21.47 -16.92 -9.77
N THR A 329 22.23 -17.54 -10.69
CA THR A 329 21.94 -17.52 -12.12
C THR A 329 20.61 -18.18 -12.43
N GLU A 330 20.35 -19.37 -11.86
CA GLU A 330 19.08 -20.09 -11.98
C GLU A 330 17.90 -19.21 -11.51
N ALA A 331 17.98 -18.65 -10.29
CA ALA A 331 16.94 -17.78 -9.76
C ALA A 331 16.71 -16.48 -10.58
N LEU A 332 17.75 -16.00 -11.28
CA LEU A 332 17.65 -14.81 -12.13
C LEU A 332 17.04 -15.09 -13.51
N PHE A 333 17.26 -16.29 -14.08
CA PHE A 333 16.95 -16.62 -15.46
C PHE A 333 15.86 -17.71 -15.64
N GLU A 334 15.41 -18.40 -14.58
CA GLU A 334 14.29 -19.36 -14.67
C GLU A 334 12.89 -18.72 -14.79
N ALA A 335 12.80 -17.47 -15.22
CA ALA A 335 11.56 -16.75 -15.43
C ALA A 335 11.16 -16.66 -16.93
N GLU A 336 11.55 -17.68 -17.75
CA GLU A 336 11.00 -17.83 -19.11
C GLU A 336 9.92 -18.92 -19.21
#